data_89d03664b0d089ad2dc086747fa1140a
#
_entry.id   89d03664b0d089ad2dc086747fa1140a
#
_cell.length_a   1.000
_cell.length_b   1.000
_cell.length_c   1.000
_cell.angle_alpha   90.00
_cell.angle_beta   90.00
_cell.angle_gamma   90.00
#
_symmetry.space_group_name_H-M   'P 1'
#
loop_
_entity.id
_entity.type
_entity.pdbx_description
1 polymer ?
#
loop_
_entity_poly.entity_id
_entity_poly.type
_entity_poly.pdbx_seq_one_letter_code
_entity_poly.pdbx_strand_id
1 'polypeptide(L)'
;AIFLEQVLLSSGARVGSTLSPHLHVFNERIRLQGEEVTDRSLVASFEAVEAARNGVLLNYFEYAVLAALTCFCREDLDFAILEIGLGGRLDAFNIVDGDVSIITSVGIDHEEYLGSDRESIGREKAGILRPGKPLIFGEPQIPGSVERRAKELGVKTYLAGRDFQDHR
;
A
#
# COMPACT_ATOMS: atom_id res chain seq x y z
N ALA A 1 2.60 3.91 6.97
CA ALA A 1 1.13 3.99 6.91
C ALA A 1 0.54 4.72 8.11
N ILE A 2 0.83 4.34 9.39
CA ILE A 2 0.23 4.94 10.62
C ILE A 2 0.36 6.47 10.68
N PHE A 3 1.52 7.04 10.39
CA PHE A 3 1.69 8.49 10.42
C PHE A 3 0.72 9.20 9.47
N LEU A 4 0.58 8.70 8.23
CA LEU A 4 -0.36 9.24 7.26
C LEU A 4 -1.82 9.08 7.71
N GLU A 5 -2.17 7.93 8.31
CA GLU A 5 -3.47 7.69 8.93
C GLU A 5 -3.79 8.78 9.95
N GLN A 6 -2.87 9.05 10.90
CA GLN A 6 -3.09 10.06 11.94
C GLN A 6 -3.23 11.49 11.39
N VAL A 7 -2.47 11.84 10.36
CA VAL A 7 -2.59 13.16 9.71
C VAL A 7 -3.96 13.31 9.06
N LEU A 8 -4.45 12.30 8.33
CA LEU A 8 -5.75 12.34 7.68
C LEU A 8 -6.89 12.35 8.70
N LEU A 9 -6.81 11.53 9.75
CA LEU A 9 -7.79 11.55 10.85
C LEU A 9 -7.85 12.91 11.53
N SER A 10 -6.70 13.55 11.75
CA SER A 10 -6.64 14.90 12.35
C SER A 10 -7.31 15.98 11.50
N SER A 11 -7.45 15.74 10.20
CA SER A 11 -8.20 16.62 9.29
C SER A 11 -9.72 16.36 9.29
N GLY A 12 -10.18 15.36 10.04
CA GLY A 12 -11.58 14.95 10.11
C GLY A 12 -12.00 13.96 9.01
N ALA A 13 -11.05 13.42 8.25
CA ALA A 13 -11.33 12.44 7.21
C ALA A 13 -11.62 11.05 7.80
N ARG A 14 -12.46 10.29 7.10
CA ARG A 14 -12.72 8.87 7.42
C ARG A 14 -11.69 8.02 6.71
N VAL A 15 -10.88 7.27 7.48
CA VAL A 15 -9.69 6.59 6.98
C VAL A 15 -9.74 5.10 7.31
N GLY A 16 -9.51 4.27 6.29
CA GLY A 16 -9.10 2.88 6.44
C GLY A 16 -7.62 2.73 6.15
N SER A 17 -6.90 1.92 6.90
CA SER A 17 -5.50 1.63 6.63
C SER A 17 -5.15 0.17 6.80
N THR A 18 -4.18 -0.30 6.01
CA THR A 18 -3.60 -1.63 6.14
C THR A 18 -2.15 -1.54 6.57
N LEU A 19 -1.72 -2.52 7.39
CA LEU A 19 -0.36 -2.63 7.91
C LEU A 19 0.16 -4.06 7.76
N SER A 20 1.46 -4.23 7.52
CA SER A 20 2.10 -5.54 7.53
C SER A 20 3.59 -5.46 7.86
N PRO A 21 4.13 -6.44 8.64
CA PRO A 21 3.39 -7.49 9.37
C PRO A 21 2.68 -6.95 10.61
N HIS A 22 1.86 -7.76 11.29
CA HIS A 22 1.38 -7.47 12.63
C HIS A 22 2.44 -7.87 13.68
N LEU A 23 2.36 -7.31 14.87
CA LEU A 23 3.28 -7.58 15.98
C LEU A 23 2.69 -8.57 16.99
N HIS A 24 1.43 -8.44 17.35
CA HIS A 24 0.77 -9.23 18.39
C HIS A 24 -0.45 -9.98 17.86
N VAL A 25 -1.40 -9.28 17.22
CA VAL A 25 -2.65 -9.85 16.75
C VAL A 25 -2.91 -9.50 15.29
N PHE A 26 -3.60 -10.39 14.59
CA PHE A 26 -3.88 -10.22 13.16
C PHE A 26 -4.67 -8.93 12.86
N ASN A 27 -5.52 -8.49 13.77
CA ASN A 27 -6.39 -7.31 13.65
C ASN A 27 -5.61 -6.02 13.36
N GLU A 28 -4.36 -5.92 13.84
CA GLU A 28 -3.45 -4.79 13.56
C GLU A 28 -3.30 -4.50 12.07
N ARG A 29 -3.50 -5.53 11.22
CA ARG A 29 -3.34 -5.42 9.76
C ARG A 29 -4.43 -4.61 9.08
N ILE A 30 -5.57 -4.41 9.75
CA ILE A 30 -6.73 -3.73 9.18
C ILE A 30 -7.25 -2.74 10.22
N ARG A 31 -7.20 -1.47 9.89
CA ARG A 31 -7.60 -0.40 10.79
C ARG A 31 -8.70 0.46 10.15
N LEU A 32 -9.66 0.85 10.95
CA LEU A 32 -10.75 1.74 10.59
C LEU A 32 -10.78 2.89 11.59
N GLN A 33 -10.69 4.11 11.13
CA GLN A 33 -10.72 5.32 11.98
C GLN A 33 -9.66 5.32 13.09
N GLY A 34 -8.47 4.76 12.82
CA GLY A 34 -7.38 4.71 13.78
C GLY A 34 -7.44 3.55 14.77
N GLU A 35 -8.48 2.71 14.72
CA GLU A 35 -8.66 1.56 15.60
C GLU A 35 -8.56 0.25 14.81
N GLU A 36 -8.09 -0.81 15.46
CA GLU A 36 -8.05 -2.15 14.88
C GLU A 36 -9.47 -2.68 14.67
N VAL A 37 -9.68 -3.40 13.56
CA VAL A 37 -10.99 -4.06 13.34
C VAL A 37 -11.26 -5.10 14.41
N THR A 38 -12.54 -5.26 14.79
CA THR A 38 -12.96 -6.28 15.74
C THR A 38 -12.86 -7.69 15.13
N ASP A 39 -12.69 -8.72 15.98
CA ASP A 39 -12.74 -10.12 15.55
C ASP A 39 -14.00 -10.43 14.75
N ARG A 40 -15.14 -9.90 15.16
CA ARG A 40 -16.41 -10.08 14.45
C ARG A 40 -16.35 -9.54 13.02
N SER A 41 -15.82 -8.36 12.83
CA SER A 41 -15.68 -7.73 11.50
C SER A 41 -14.70 -8.51 10.64
N LEU A 42 -13.58 -8.93 11.24
CA LEU A 42 -12.55 -9.71 10.58
C LEU A 42 -13.06 -11.08 10.11
N VAL A 43 -13.71 -11.84 11.00
CA VAL A 43 -14.29 -13.16 10.68
C VAL A 43 -15.33 -13.02 9.57
N ALA A 44 -16.25 -12.05 9.68
CA ALA A 44 -17.26 -11.82 8.65
C ALA A 44 -16.65 -11.47 7.29
N SER A 45 -15.47 -10.83 7.28
CA SER A 45 -14.77 -10.51 6.03
C SER A 45 -14.09 -11.75 5.45
N PHE A 46 -13.47 -12.58 6.27
CA PHE A 46 -12.94 -13.87 5.82
C PHE A 46 -14.02 -14.81 5.29
N GLU A 47 -15.17 -14.89 5.96
CA GLU A 47 -16.33 -15.70 5.48
C GLU A 47 -16.81 -15.20 4.11
N ALA A 48 -16.87 -13.89 3.89
CA ALA A 48 -17.24 -13.31 2.60
C ALA A 48 -16.22 -13.65 1.50
N VAL A 49 -14.93 -13.58 1.81
CA VAL A 49 -13.87 -13.99 0.88
C VAL A 49 -13.97 -15.48 0.57
N GLU A 50 -14.14 -16.33 1.59
CA GLU A 50 -14.29 -17.79 1.40
C GLU A 50 -15.47 -18.11 0.51
N ALA A 51 -16.62 -17.49 0.72
CA ALA A 51 -17.80 -17.68 -0.11
C ALA A 51 -17.59 -17.21 -1.57
N ALA A 52 -16.86 -16.10 -1.75
CA ALA A 52 -16.66 -15.51 -3.07
C ALA A 52 -15.59 -16.21 -3.91
N ARG A 53 -14.54 -16.78 -3.29
CA ARG A 53 -13.40 -17.36 -4.03
C ARG A 53 -13.73 -18.57 -4.90
N ASN A 54 -14.86 -19.22 -4.66
CA ASN A 54 -15.37 -20.32 -5.49
C ASN A 54 -14.30 -21.37 -5.86
N GLY A 55 -13.54 -21.85 -4.85
CA GLY A 55 -12.49 -22.85 -5.02
C GLY A 55 -11.15 -22.33 -5.55
N VAL A 56 -11.02 -21.04 -5.89
CA VAL A 56 -9.72 -20.44 -6.24
C VAL A 56 -8.79 -20.53 -5.03
N LEU A 57 -7.56 -21.01 -5.27
CA LEU A 57 -6.56 -21.07 -4.22
C LEU A 57 -5.99 -19.67 -3.98
N LEU A 58 -6.07 -19.23 -2.74
CA LEU A 58 -5.49 -17.97 -2.27
C LEU A 58 -4.40 -18.29 -1.24
N ASN A 59 -3.29 -17.59 -1.32
CA ASN A 59 -2.28 -17.65 -0.26
C ASN A 59 -2.70 -16.79 0.94
N TYR A 60 -1.94 -16.89 2.03
CA TYR A 60 -2.21 -16.17 3.28
C TYR A 60 -2.34 -14.65 3.08
N PHE A 61 -1.44 -14.05 2.29
CA PHE A 61 -1.43 -12.61 2.09
C PHE A 61 -2.59 -12.15 1.20
N GLU A 62 -2.90 -12.89 0.14
CA GLU A 62 -4.06 -12.63 -0.71
C GLU A 62 -5.38 -12.68 0.08
N TYR A 63 -5.50 -13.63 1.00
CA TYR A 63 -6.65 -13.67 1.92
C TYR A 63 -6.72 -12.41 2.80
N ALA A 64 -5.59 -12.00 3.38
CA ALA A 64 -5.51 -10.80 4.22
C ALA A 64 -5.89 -9.54 3.44
N VAL A 65 -5.39 -9.40 2.20
CA VAL A 65 -5.72 -8.28 1.31
C VAL A 65 -7.21 -8.23 0.98
N LEU A 66 -7.79 -9.35 0.57
CA LEU A 66 -9.22 -9.41 0.22
C LEU A 66 -10.10 -9.16 1.45
N ALA A 67 -9.72 -9.65 2.64
CA ALA A 67 -10.44 -9.35 3.87
C ALA A 67 -10.38 -7.85 4.22
N ALA A 68 -9.22 -7.21 4.06
CA ALA A 68 -9.07 -5.77 4.29
C ALA A 68 -9.94 -4.96 3.33
N LEU A 69 -9.88 -5.26 2.03
CA LEU A 69 -10.73 -4.59 1.03
C LEU A 69 -12.23 -4.83 1.30
N THR A 70 -12.60 -6.03 1.77
CA THR A 70 -13.98 -6.35 2.16
C THR A 70 -14.43 -5.53 3.38
N CYS A 71 -13.55 -5.32 4.37
CA CYS A 71 -13.82 -4.41 5.48
C CYS A 71 -14.05 -2.98 4.97
N PHE A 72 -13.16 -2.48 4.12
CA PHE A 72 -13.23 -1.10 3.61
C PHE A 72 -14.47 -0.85 2.75
N CYS A 73 -14.87 -1.80 1.93
CA CYS A 73 -16.08 -1.69 1.10
C CYS A 73 -17.39 -1.59 1.90
N ARG A 74 -17.37 -1.92 3.19
CA ARG A 74 -18.53 -1.80 4.08
C ARG A 74 -18.61 -0.46 4.78
N GLU A 75 -17.56 0.34 4.68
CA GLU A 75 -17.41 1.62 5.34
C GLU A 75 -17.45 2.76 4.32
N ASP A 76 -17.97 3.89 4.75
CA ASP A 76 -17.97 5.11 3.94
C ASP A 76 -16.67 5.89 4.22
N LEU A 77 -15.58 5.48 3.55
CA LEU A 77 -14.24 6.03 3.72
C LEU A 77 -13.97 7.15 2.74
N ASP A 78 -13.28 8.21 3.20
CA ASP A 78 -12.73 9.26 2.34
C ASP A 78 -11.35 8.85 1.79
N PHE A 79 -10.59 8.05 2.57
CA PHE A 79 -9.27 7.55 2.19
C PHE A 79 -9.06 6.10 2.60
N ALA A 80 -8.42 5.34 1.71
CA ALA A 80 -7.86 4.03 2.01
C ALA A 80 -6.34 4.04 1.83
N ILE A 81 -5.59 3.74 2.88
CA ILE A 81 -4.13 3.62 2.87
C ILE A 81 -3.79 2.14 2.75
N LEU A 82 -3.26 1.73 1.60
CA LEU A 82 -2.92 0.35 1.30
C LEU A 82 -1.41 0.17 1.37
N GLU A 83 -0.92 -0.53 2.40
CA GLU A 83 0.49 -0.84 2.56
C GLU A 83 0.86 -2.07 1.72
N ILE A 84 1.76 -1.89 0.77
CA ILE A 84 2.30 -2.97 -0.05
C ILE A 84 3.12 -3.91 0.85
N GLY A 85 2.84 -5.21 0.77
CA GLY A 85 3.57 -6.21 1.55
C GLY A 85 4.99 -6.44 1.04
N LEU A 86 5.16 -6.61 -0.28
CA LEU A 86 6.45 -6.86 -0.90
C LEU A 86 6.52 -6.32 -2.34
N GLY A 87 7.60 -5.58 -2.62
CA GLY A 87 7.87 -5.06 -3.96
C GLY A 87 6.85 -4.03 -4.42
N GLY A 88 5.82 -4.45 -5.12
CA GLY A 88 4.72 -3.61 -5.61
C GLY A 88 4.01 -4.21 -6.82
N ARG A 89 4.73 -4.45 -7.92
CA ARG A 89 4.15 -4.90 -9.21
C ARG A 89 3.28 -6.15 -9.10
N LEU A 90 3.71 -7.13 -8.32
CA LEU A 90 3.02 -8.42 -8.13
C LEU A 90 2.34 -8.53 -6.75
N ASP A 91 2.32 -7.45 -5.98
CA ASP A 91 1.66 -7.43 -4.68
C ASP A 91 0.13 -7.52 -4.85
N ALA A 92 -0.52 -8.21 -3.93
CA ALA A 92 -1.97 -8.40 -4.01
C ALA A 92 -2.76 -7.08 -3.88
N PHE A 93 -2.27 -6.08 -3.15
CA PHE A 93 -2.90 -4.75 -3.12
C PHE A 93 -2.81 -4.00 -4.44
N ASN A 94 -1.91 -4.40 -5.35
CA ASN A 94 -1.76 -3.74 -6.65
C ASN A 94 -2.93 -3.98 -7.61
N ILE A 95 -3.92 -4.77 -7.20
CA ILE A 95 -5.20 -4.89 -7.93
C ILE A 95 -6.03 -3.59 -7.84
N VAL A 96 -5.76 -2.75 -6.84
CA VAL A 96 -6.45 -1.48 -6.64
C VAL A 96 -5.71 -0.36 -7.37
N ASP A 97 -6.45 0.42 -8.17
CA ASP A 97 -5.90 1.60 -8.83
C ASP A 97 -5.85 2.78 -7.86
N GLY A 98 -4.68 2.99 -7.26
CA GLY A 98 -4.48 4.08 -6.30
C GLY A 98 -4.50 5.47 -6.95
N ASP A 99 -5.05 6.46 -6.25
CA ASP A 99 -5.04 7.86 -6.67
C ASP A 99 -3.70 8.55 -6.43
N VAL A 100 -2.93 8.05 -5.46
CA VAL A 100 -1.58 8.53 -5.11
C VAL A 100 -0.71 7.31 -4.82
N SER A 101 0.47 7.26 -5.43
CA SER A 101 1.49 6.27 -5.08
C SER A 101 2.55 6.89 -4.18
N ILE A 102 2.97 6.17 -3.14
CA ILE A 102 4.04 6.59 -2.23
C ILE A 102 5.12 5.52 -2.21
N ILE A 103 6.34 5.88 -2.57
CA ILE A 103 7.53 5.04 -2.41
C ILE A 103 8.43 5.75 -1.40
N THR A 104 8.51 5.21 -0.19
CA THR A 104 9.26 5.82 0.92
C THR A 104 10.76 5.79 0.69
N SER A 105 11.27 4.62 0.26
CA SER A 105 12.68 4.41 -0.03
C SER A 105 12.87 3.20 -0.95
N VAL A 106 14.06 3.14 -1.56
CA VAL A 106 14.51 1.98 -2.34
C VAL A 106 15.86 1.52 -1.78
N GLY A 107 15.83 0.68 -0.76
CA GLY A 107 17.00 -0.01 -0.21
C GLY A 107 17.15 -1.42 -0.80
N ILE A 108 18.33 -2.02 -0.63
CA ILE A 108 18.57 -3.42 -0.98
C ILE A 108 18.01 -4.26 0.15
N ASP A 109 16.91 -4.94 -0.12
CA ASP A 109 16.23 -5.87 0.79
C ASP A 109 15.45 -6.90 -0.04
N HIS A 110 15.19 -8.08 0.55
CA HIS A 110 14.49 -9.18 -0.12
C HIS A 110 15.07 -9.54 -1.50
N GLU A 111 16.39 -9.63 -1.62
CA GLU A 111 17.13 -9.84 -2.87
C GLU A 111 16.64 -11.05 -3.68
N GLU A 112 16.24 -12.13 -2.99
CA GLU A 112 15.72 -13.35 -3.61
C GLU A 112 14.46 -13.12 -4.46
N TYR A 113 13.68 -12.08 -4.12
CA TYR A 113 12.39 -11.78 -4.78
C TYR A 113 12.44 -10.53 -5.66
N LEU A 114 13.18 -9.51 -5.25
CA LEU A 114 13.14 -8.19 -5.86
C LEU A 114 14.37 -7.86 -6.73
N GLY A 115 15.42 -8.69 -6.62
CA GLY A 115 16.71 -8.47 -7.28
C GLY A 115 17.74 -7.84 -6.36
N SER A 116 19.01 -7.91 -6.78
CA SER A 116 20.19 -7.58 -5.98
C SER A 116 20.66 -6.13 -6.12
N ASP A 117 19.94 -5.30 -6.83
CA ASP A 117 20.32 -3.91 -7.07
C ASP A 117 19.13 -2.96 -6.97
N ARG A 118 19.44 -1.69 -6.71
CA ARG A 118 18.45 -0.62 -6.51
C ARG A 118 17.55 -0.38 -7.73
N GLU A 119 18.03 -0.63 -8.93
CA GLU A 119 17.26 -0.46 -10.17
C GLU A 119 16.20 -1.57 -10.33
N SER A 120 16.55 -2.82 -10.00
CA SER A 120 15.63 -3.95 -10.01
C SER A 120 14.51 -3.76 -8.99
N ILE A 121 14.88 -3.43 -7.74
CA ILE A 121 13.90 -3.16 -6.66
C ILE A 121 13.02 -1.97 -7.00
N GLY A 122 13.61 -0.91 -7.55
CA GLY A 122 12.88 0.28 -8.01
C GLY A 122 11.85 -0.06 -9.09
N ARG A 123 12.18 -0.96 -10.02
CA ARG A 123 11.26 -1.42 -11.06
C ARG A 123 10.05 -2.15 -10.48
N GLU A 124 10.26 -3.03 -9.51
CA GLU A 124 9.16 -3.74 -8.83
C GLU A 124 8.26 -2.77 -8.06
N LYS A 125 8.86 -1.82 -7.32
CA LYS A 125 8.10 -0.79 -6.61
C LYS A 125 7.33 0.14 -7.56
N ALA A 126 7.93 0.52 -8.68
CA ALA A 126 7.28 1.36 -9.69
C ALA A 126 6.07 0.68 -10.37
N GLY A 127 5.87 -0.62 -10.16
CA GLY A 127 4.69 -1.33 -10.64
C GLY A 127 3.36 -0.88 -10.04
N ILE A 128 3.37 -0.10 -8.94
CA ILE A 128 2.17 0.47 -8.34
C ILE A 128 1.73 1.79 -9.00
N LEU A 129 2.55 2.38 -9.86
CA LEU A 129 2.23 3.65 -10.51
C LEU A 129 1.05 3.50 -11.47
N ARG A 130 0.19 4.50 -11.51
CA ARG A 130 -0.96 4.58 -12.41
C ARG A 130 -0.86 5.78 -13.35
N PRO A 131 -1.34 5.68 -14.60
CA PRO A 131 -1.27 6.76 -15.58
C PRO A 131 -1.86 8.08 -15.04
N GLY A 132 -1.07 9.15 -15.10
CA GLY A 132 -1.49 10.49 -14.69
C GLY A 132 -1.69 10.71 -13.19
N LYS A 133 -1.52 9.68 -12.34
CA LYS A 133 -1.64 9.80 -10.87
C LYS A 133 -0.27 10.18 -10.26
N PRO A 134 -0.23 11.01 -9.21
CA PRO A 134 1.03 11.47 -8.64
C PRO A 134 1.81 10.38 -7.91
N LEU A 135 3.14 10.51 -7.93
CA LEU A 135 4.09 9.75 -7.11
C LEU A 135 4.73 10.68 -6.08
N ILE A 136 4.67 10.30 -4.82
CA ILE A 136 5.49 10.86 -3.75
C ILE A 136 6.69 9.92 -3.54
N PHE A 137 7.90 10.44 -3.65
CA PHE A 137 9.12 9.66 -3.47
C PHE A 137 9.95 10.21 -2.30
N GLY A 138 10.17 9.38 -1.28
CA GLY A 138 10.70 9.80 0.02
C GLY A 138 12.22 9.97 0.10
N GLU A 139 12.93 9.91 -1.02
CA GLU A 139 14.38 10.13 -1.08
C GLU A 139 14.74 11.21 -2.12
N PRO A 140 15.87 11.90 -1.96
CA PRO A 140 16.31 12.91 -2.91
C PRO A 140 16.82 12.33 -4.24
N GLN A 141 17.17 11.04 -4.26
CA GLN A 141 17.69 10.36 -5.44
C GLN A 141 16.77 9.21 -5.85
N ILE A 142 16.05 9.42 -6.94
CA ILE A 142 15.15 8.43 -7.52
C ILE A 142 15.92 7.45 -8.43
N PRO A 143 15.71 6.11 -8.34
CA PRO A 143 16.27 5.16 -9.29
C PRO A 143 15.78 5.43 -10.71
N GLY A 144 16.67 5.22 -11.69
CA GLY A 144 16.37 5.43 -13.11
C GLY A 144 15.19 4.57 -13.61
N SER A 145 15.00 3.40 -13.04
CA SER A 145 13.85 2.51 -13.32
C SER A 145 12.52 3.14 -12.92
N VAL A 146 12.46 3.76 -11.75
CA VAL A 146 11.26 4.46 -11.25
C VAL A 146 10.99 5.71 -12.09
N GLU A 147 12.04 6.49 -12.39
CA GLU A 147 11.91 7.70 -13.18
C GLU A 147 11.42 7.41 -14.61
N ARG A 148 11.98 6.40 -15.28
CA ARG A 148 11.50 5.95 -16.61
C ARG A 148 10.03 5.56 -16.57
N ARG A 149 9.64 4.74 -15.60
CA ARG A 149 8.25 4.29 -15.46
C ARG A 149 7.30 5.46 -15.21
N ALA A 150 7.68 6.42 -14.37
CA ALA A 150 6.89 7.62 -14.13
C ALA A 150 6.71 8.45 -15.41
N LYS A 151 7.77 8.63 -16.20
CA LYS A 151 7.72 9.33 -17.50
C LYS A 151 6.81 8.61 -18.51
N GLU A 152 6.93 7.29 -18.65
CA GLU A 152 6.10 6.47 -19.54
C GLU A 152 4.59 6.63 -19.23
N LEU A 153 4.24 6.74 -17.96
CA LEU A 153 2.85 6.85 -17.49
C LEU A 153 2.36 8.29 -17.34
N GLY A 154 3.19 9.31 -17.64
CA GLY A 154 2.85 10.70 -17.43
C GLY A 154 2.61 11.06 -15.95
N VAL A 155 3.32 10.40 -15.05
CA VAL A 155 3.21 10.58 -13.59
C VAL A 155 3.99 11.80 -13.15
N LYS A 156 3.33 12.72 -12.45
CA LYS A 156 3.99 13.83 -11.76
C LYS A 156 4.66 13.30 -10.48
N THR A 157 5.99 13.47 -10.39
CA THR A 157 6.78 12.98 -9.27
C THR A 157 7.17 14.12 -8.34
N TYR A 158 6.93 13.94 -7.04
CA TYR A 158 7.35 14.83 -5.96
C TYR A 158 8.45 14.14 -5.16
N LEU A 159 9.66 14.72 -5.12
CA LEU A 159 10.83 14.15 -4.46
C LEU A 159 11.11 14.86 -3.14
N ALA A 160 11.42 14.10 -2.11
CA ALA A 160 11.96 14.64 -0.87
C ALA A 160 13.29 15.39 -1.15
N GLY A 161 13.49 16.50 -0.46
CA GLY A 161 14.68 17.35 -0.63
C GLY A 161 14.64 18.26 -1.86
N ARG A 162 13.70 18.06 -2.80
CA ARG A 162 13.48 18.93 -3.96
C ARG A 162 12.13 19.64 -3.90
N ASP A 163 11.05 18.89 -3.77
CA ASP A 163 9.68 19.42 -3.86
C ASP A 163 9.03 19.57 -2.46
N PHE A 164 9.56 18.88 -1.49
CA PHE A 164 9.20 19.00 -0.08
C PHE A 164 10.42 18.67 0.80
N GLN A 165 10.42 19.17 2.04
CA GLN A 165 11.49 18.93 3.00
C GLN A 165 10.89 18.35 4.28
N ASP A 166 11.65 17.45 4.91
CA ASP A 166 11.41 17.02 6.28
C ASP A 166 12.04 18.06 7.22
N HIS A 167 11.21 18.81 7.90
CA HIS A 167 11.66 19.73 8.95
C HIS A 167 11.74 18.96 10.26
N ARG A 168 12.88 18.31 10.50
CA ARG A 168 13.22 17.70 11.80
C ARG A 168 13.66 18.75 12.80
#